data_f636956f0be883ef1dc13264faeabbe8
#
_entry.id   f636956f0be883ef1dc13264faeabbe8
#
_cell.length_a   1.000
_cell.length_b   1.000
_cell.length_c   1.000
_cell.angle_alpha   90.00
_cell.angle_beta   90.00
_cell.angle_gamma   90.00
#
_symmetry.space_group_name_H-M   'P 1'
#
loop_
_entity.id
_entity.type
_entity.pdbx_description
1 polymer ?
#
loop_
_entity_poly.entity_id
_entity_poly.type
_entity_poly.pdbx_seq_one_letter_code
_entity_poly.pdbx_strand_id
1 'polypeptide(L)'
;MSRKPFSYLDLVNICDNVHLKNPIPPASPYDSEKLIPLHLSEDLASPAIGLLRPIIVEKLRSENVRSRENSSEELWSISEKRVSFRSWLDSHVKRTDAMKELCERWRDNELFPDVCGPKKWRSEMYPVYRNPFGVRDHPSTSHNAELNFAFEMERSACALFGIVTYGVHMSMYQEREVDGARRLYLWVPTRARTKST
;
A
#
# COMPACT_ATOMS: atom_id res chain seq x y z
N MET A 1 -34.58 -20.46 4.14
CA MET A 1 -33.36 -20.86 4.91
C MET A 1 -32.74 -19.58 5.44
N SER A 2 -32.77 -19.37 6.74
CA SER A 2 -32.12 -18.21 7.38
C SER A 2 -30.61 -18.43 7.32
N ARG A 3 -29.87 -17.54 6.65
CA ARG A 3 -28.41 -17.55 6.66
C ARG A 3 -27.94 -17.25 8.09
N LYS A 4 -27.13 -18.14 8.66
CA LYS A 4 -26.48 -17.89 9.94
C LYS A 4 -25.64 -16.61 9.80
N PRO A 5 -25.77 -15.62 10.68
CA PRO A 5 -24.95 -14.42 10.61
C PRO A 5 -23.47 -14.79 10.80
N PHE A 6 -22.59 -14.18 10.02
CA PHE A 6 -21.15 -14.34 10.18
C PHE A 6 -20.70 -13.80 11.53
N SER A 7 -19.80 -14.51 12.20
CA SER A 7 -19.06 -13.95 13.33
C SER A 7 -18.00 -12.93 12.82
N TYR A 8 -17.48 -12.09 13.72
CA TYR A 8 -16.37 -11.18 13.35
C TYR A 8 -15.14 -11.95 12.88
N LEU A 9 -14.86 -13.12 13.44
CA LEU A 9 -13.76 -13.99 13.01
C LEU A 9 -13.98 -14.54 11.60
N ASP A 10 -15.22 -14.93 11.27
CA ASP A 10 -15.55 -15.39 9.91
C ASP A 10 -15.31 -14.27 8.90
N LEU A 11 -15.67 -13.01 9.23
CA LEU A 11 -15.43 -11.86 8.38
C LEU A 11 -13.92 -11.60 8.19
N VAL A 12 -13.12 -11.67 9.27
CA VAL A 12 -11.67 -11.53 9.17
C VAL A 12 -11.08 -12.61 8.27
N ASN A 13 -11.48 -13.86 8.46
CA ASN A 13 -10.98 -14.98 7.65
C ASN A 13 -11.39 -14.87 6.17
N ILE A 14 -12.58 -14.33 5.87
CA ILE A 14 -13.02 -14.07 4.49
C ILE A 14 -12.18 -12.94 3.85
N CYS A 15 -11.80 -11.94 4.64
CA CYS A 15 -11.00 -10.81 4.17
C CYS A 15 -9.50 -11.14 4.05
N ASP A 16 -9.01 -12.11 4.81
CA ASP A 16 -7.63 -12.62 4.73
C ASP A 16 -7.52 -13.64 3.59
N ASN A 17 -7.60 -13.16 2.36
CA ASN A 17 -7.74 -13.96 1.15
C ASN A 17 -6.49 -13.95 0.25
N VAL A 18 -5.36 -13.39 0.71
CA VAL A 18 -4.10 -13.36 -0.04
C VAL A 18 -3.09 -14.34 0.58
N HIS A 19 -2.86 -15.45 -0.08
CA HIS A 19 -1.93 -16.50 0.35
C HIS A 19 -0.70 -16.57 -0.55
N LEU A 20 0.46 -16.13 -0.04
CA LEU A 20 1.71 -16.05 -0.81
C LEU A 20 2.46 -17.38 -0.92
N LYS A 21 2.23 -18.33 0.00
CA LYS A 21 3.07 -19.53 0.13
C LYS A 21 2.38 -20.86 -0.16
N ASN A 22 1.07 -20.93 -0.09
CA ASN A 22 0.30 -22.14 -0.43
C ASN A 22 -0.94 -21.73 -1.19
N PRO A 23 -1.06 -22.08 -2.48
CA PRO A 23 -2.32 -21.97 -3.17
C PRO A 23 -3.28 -22.97 -2.55
N ILE A 24 -4.06 -22.52 -1.56
CA ILE A 24 -5.29 -23.21 -1.18
C ILE A 24 -6.21 -23.16 -2.41
N PRO A 25 -6.99 -24.22 -2.70
CA PRO A 25 -7.89 -24.20 -3.85
C PRO A 25 -8.68 -22.89 -3.90
N PRO A 26 -8.90 -22.28 -5.07
CA PRO A 26 -9.39 -20.92 -5.22
C PRO A 26 -10.74 -20.77 -4.51
N ALA A 27 -10.72 -20.16 -3.34
CA ALA A 27 -11.92 -19.80 -2.59
C ALA A 27 -12.38 -18.37 -2.91
N SER A 28 -11.54 -17.58 -3.59
CA SER A 28 -11.76 -16.19 -3.94
C SER A 28 -11.47 -15.95 -5.42
N PRO A 29 -12.25 -15.10 -6.12
CA PRO A 29 -11.94 -14.68 -7.48
C PRO A 29 -10.58 -13.98 -7.61
N TYR A 30 -9.97 -13.56 -6.50
CA TYR A 30 -8.64 -12.94 -6.47
C TYR A 30 -7.50 -13.95 -6.43
N ASP A 31 -7.76 -15.21 -6.07
CA ASP A 31 -6.75 -16.28 -6.04
C ASP A 31 -6.23 -16.66 -7.43
N SER A 32 -6.99 -16.32 -8.49
CA SER A 32 -6.59 -16.51 -9.88
C SER A 32 -5.63 -15.44 -10.38
N GLU A 33 -5.49 -14.31 -9.70
CA GLU A 33 -4.62 -13.22 -10.11
C GLU A 33 -3.20 -13.44 -9.57
N LYS A 34 -2.26 -13.68 -10.49
CA LYS A 34 -0.85 -13.87 -10.14
C LYS A 34 -0.22 -12.56 -9.71
N LEU A 35 -0.21 -12.30 -8.40
CA LEU A 35 0.46 -11.14 -7.83
C LEU A 35 1.99 -11.29 -7.94
N ILE A 36 2.67 -10.19 -8.27
CA ILE A 36 4.12 -10.15 -8.42
C ILE A 36 4.72 -9.28 -7.31
N PRO A 37 5.65 -9.82 -6.51
CA PRO A 37 6.23 -9.06 -5.41
C PRO A 37 7.10 -7.91 -5.91
N LEU A 38 6.94 -6.76 -5.24
CA LEU A 38 7.77 -5.57 -5.40
C LEU A 38 8.86 -5.55 -4.34
N HIS A 39 10.10 -5.34 -4.76
CA HIS A 39 11.29 -5.30 -3.91
C HIS A 39 12.02 -3.96 -4.01
N LEU A 40 12.79 -3.61 -2.99
CA LEU A 40 13.57 -2.36 -2.97
C LEU A 40 14.80 -2.38 -3.86
N SER A 41 15.35 -3.55 -4.14
CA SER A 41 16.56 -3.68 -4.95
C SER A 41 16.56 -4.98 -5.76
N GLU A 42 17.47 -5.08 -6.68
CA GLU A 42 17.68 -6.27 -7.52
C GLU A 42 18.28 -7.44 -6.72
N ASP A 43 18.80 -7.19 -5.52
CA ASP A 43 19.31 -8.23 -4.63
C ASP A 43 18.20 -9.25 -4.31
N LEU A 44 18.53 -10.53 -4.47
CA LEU A 44 17.62 -11.63 -4.20
C LEU A 44 17.22 -11.73 -2.73
N ALA A 45 18.06 -11.25 -1.82
CA ALA A 45 17.79 -11.20 -0.38
C ALA A 45 16.86 -10.02 0.00
N SER A 46 16.64 -9.04 -0.88
CA SER A 46 15.77 -7.91 -0.61
C SER A 46 14.34 -8.38 -0.34
N PRO A 47 13.72 -8.02 0.81
CA PRO A 47 12.36 -8.42 1.12
C PRO A 47 11.36 -7.77 0.17
N ALA A 48 10.19 -8.41 0.01
CA ALA A 48 9.08 -7.80 -0.69
C ALA A 48 8.46 -6.68 0.17
N ILE A 49 8.28 -5.51 -0.43
CA ILE A 49 7.66 -4.34 0.21
C ILE A 49 6.21 -4.13 -0.22
N GLY A 50 5.79 -4.80 -1.29
CA GLY A 50 4.43 -4.71 -1.82
C GLY A 50 4.12 -5.83 -2.79
N LEU A 51 2.87 -5.86 -3.27
CA LEU A 51 2.36 -6.86 -4.19
C LEU A 51 1.68 -6.17 -5.37
N LEU A 52 2.17 -6.42 -6.56
CA LEU A 52 1.71 -5.82 -7.79
C LEU A 52 0.73 -6.72 -8.53
N ARG A 53 -0.39 -6.17 -8.94
CA ARG A 53 -1.30 -6.80 -9.89
C ARG A 53 -0.67 -6.80 -11.30
N PRO A 54 -0.99 -7.78 -12.16
CA PRO A 54 -0.45 -7.83 -13.53
C PRO A 54 -0.64 -6.53 -14.32
N ILE A 55 -1.80 -5.89 -14.18
CA ILE A 55 -2.09 -4.60 -14.84
C ILE A 55 -1.10 -3.51 -14.44
N ILE A 56 -0.66 -3.47 -13.18
CA ILE A 56 0.32 -2.49 -12.71
C ILE A 56 1.68 -2.81 -13.30
N VAL A 57 2.08 -4.09 -13.33
CA VAL A 57 3.36 -4.51 -13.92
C VAL A 57 3.45 -4.10 -15.38
N GLU A 58 2.38 -4.23 -16.16
CA GLU A 58 2.32 -3.77 -17.56
C GLU A 58 2.50 -2.25 -17.67
N LYS A 59 1.92 -1.48 -16.74
CA LYS A 59 2.13 -0.02 -16.70
C LYS A 59 3.57 0.35 -16.35
N LEU A 60 4.22 -0.39 -15.43
CA LEU A 60 5.64 -0.20 -15.11
C LEU A 60 6.55 -0.54 -16.31
N ARG A 61 6.20 -1.57 -17.12
CA ARG A 61 6.89 -1.84 -18.39
C ARG A 61 6.77 -0.66 -19.35
N SER A 62 5.57 -0.08 -19.47
CA SER A 62 5.33 1.10 -20.32
C SER A 62 6.15 2.31 -19.84
N GLU A 63 6.31 2.49 -18.53
CA GLU A 63 7.15 3.56 -17.97
C GLU A 63 8.63 3.35 -18.31
N ASN A 64 9.15 2.12 -18.28
CA ASN A 64 10.51 1.84 -18.74
C ASN A 64 10.68 2.13 -20.23
N VAL A 65 9.70 1.79 -21.08
CA VAL A 65 9.73 2.14 -22.52
C VAL A 65 9.81 3.65 -22.67
N ARG A 66 8.95 4.39 -21.97
CA ARG A 66 8.95 5.85 -21.97
C ARG A 66 10.29 6.45 -21.52
N SER A 67 10.91 5.87 -20.49
CA SER A 67 12.24 6.31 -20.03
C SER A 67 13.28 6.19 -21.14
N ARG A 68 13.31 5.05 -21.85
CA ARG A 68 14.22 4.84 -22.98
C ARG A 68 13.98 5.84 -24.12
N GLU A 69 12.73 6.09 -24.48
CA GLU A 69 12.38 7.05 -25.52
C GLU A 69 12.82 8.48 -25.18
N ASN A 70 12.83 8.83 -23.90
CA ASN A 70 13.29 10.13 -23.40
C ASN A 70 14.79 10.15 -23.03
N SER A 71 15.54 9.11 -23.37
CA SER A 71 16.96 8.97 -23.00
C SER A 71 17.22 9.08 -21.49
N SER A 72 16.25 8.63 -20.68
CA SER A 72 16.32 8.58 -19.23
C SER A 72 16.56 7.15 -18.75
N GLU A 73 17.08 7.00 -17.54
CA GLU A 73 17.26 5.69 -16.93
C GLU A 73 15.94 5.02 -16.58
N GLU A 74 15.87 3.72 -16.80
CA GLU A 74 14.71 2.92 -16.38
C GLU A 74 14.61 2.89 -14.85
N LEU A 75 13.39 2.98 -14.35
CA LEU A 75 13.13 2.91 -12.90
C LEU A 75 13.09 1.46 -12.39
N TRP A 76 12.65 0.52 -13.24
CA TRP A 76 12.25 -0.81 -12.82
C TRP A 76 13.05 -1.92 -13.47
N SER A 77 13.46 -2.89 -12.67
CA SER A 77 13.89 -4.22 -13.12
C SER A 77 12.67 -5.13 -13.00
N ILE A 78 12.23 -5.70 -14.14
CA ILE A 78 10.97 -6.46 -14.21
C ILE A 78 11.24 -7.85 -14.78
N SER A 79 10.92 -8.87 -14.01
CA SER A 79 10.89 -10.28 -14.41
C SER A 79 9.48 -10.86 -14.26
N GLU A 80 9.29 -12.12 -14.62
CA GLU A 80 8.01 -12.83 -14.44
C GLU A 80 7.62 -13.05 -12.97
N LYS A 81 8.60 -13.08 -12.09
CA LYS A 81 8.41 -13.42 -10.66
C LYS A 81 8.71 -12.28 -9.72
N ARG A 82 9.24 -11.17 -10.22
CA ARG A 82 9.78 -10.11 -9.38
C ARG A 82 9.82 -8.78 -10.11
N VAL A 83 9.48 -7.72 -9.40
CA VAL A 83 9.74 -6.33 -9.79
C VAL A 83 10.59 -5.69 -8.70
N SER A 84 11.59 -4.90 -9.06
CA SER A 84 12.40 -4.12 -8.12
C SER A 84 12.80 -2.77 -8.72
N PHE A 85 13.22 -1.86 -7.86
CA PHE A 85 13.92 -0.66 -8.32
C PHE A 85 15.26 -1.04 -8.96
N ARG A 86 15.65 -0.28 -9.98
CA ARG A 86 16.99 -0.37 -10.56
C ARG A 86 18.06 0.08 -9.57
N SER A 87 19.28 -0.44 -9.73
CA SER A 87 20.39 -0.23 -8.78
C SER A 87 20.78 1.23 -8.57
N TRP A 88 20.57 2.11 -9.55
CA TRP A 88 20.86 3.53 -9.42
C TRP A 88 19.93 4.26 -8.43
N LEU A 89 18.73 3.69 -8.14
CA LEU A 89 17.82 4.14 -7.10
C LEU A 89 18.24 3.60 -5.72
N ASP A 90 19.45 3.93 -5.31
CA ASP A 90 20.15 3.38 -4.15
C ASP A 90 19.80 4.05 -2.80
N SER A 91 19.22 5.26 -2.85
CA SER A 91 18.88 6.04 -1.66
C SER A 91 17.37 6.25 -1.52
N HIS A 92 16.94 6.58 -0.30
CA HIS A 92 15.55 6.92 -0.02
C HIS A 92 15.10 8.17 -0.76
N VAL A 93 15.98 9.16 -0.92
CA VAL A 93 15.70 10.40 -1.65
C VAL A 93 15.40 10.10 -3.11
N LYS A 94 16.31 9.40 -3.80
CA LYS A 94 16.12 9.04 -5.22
C LYS A 94 14.84 8.25 -5.46
N ARG A 95 14.51 7.29 -4.56
CA ARG A 95 13.26 6.52 -4.67
C ARG A 95 12.04 7.39 -4.45
N THR A 96 12.08 8.28 -3.46
CA THR A 96 10.98 9.22 -3.18
C THR A 96 10.72 10.12 -4.38
N ASP A 97 11.76 10.72 -4.95
CA ASP A 97 11.65 11.61 -6.13
C ASP A 97 11.09 10.84 -7.34
N ALA A 98 11.64 9.66 -7.63
CA ALA A 98 11.18 8.82 -8.72
C ALA A 98 9.70 8.40 -8.57
N MET A 99 9.28 8.02 -7.36
CA MET A 99 7.90 7.64 -7.07
C MET A 99 6.95 8.82 -7.11
N LYS A 100 7.40 9.99 -6.66
CA LYS A 100 6.63 11.22 -6.74
C LYS A 100 6.34 11.57 -8.21
N GLU A 101 7.36 11.65 -9.05
CA GLU A 101 7.22 11.94 -10.48
C GLU A 101 6.31 10.92 -11.19
N LEU A 102 6.48 9.64 -10.88
CA LEU A 102 5.65 8.56 -11.44
C LEU A 102 4.18 8.73 -11.06
N CYS A 103 3.90 8.91 -9.77
CA CYS A 103 2.53 9.03 -9.28
C CYS A 103 1.85 10.32 -9.76
N GLU A 104 2.57 11.44 -9.82
CA GLU A 104 2.08 12.70 -10.37
C GLU A 104 1.72 12.54 -11.86
N ARG A 105 2.56 11.90 -12.64
CA ARG A 105 2.32 11.59 -14.04
C ARG A 105 1.08 10.71 -14.24
N TRP A 106 0.91 9.70 -13.40
CA TRP A 106 -0.27 8.82 -13.45
C TRP A 106 -1.55 9.57 -13.05
N ARG A 107 -1.47 10.48 -12.08
CA ARG A 107 -2.56 11.38 -11.71
C ARG A 107 -2.97 12.28 -12.88
N ASP A 108 -1.97 12.97 -13.47
CA ASP A 108 -2.21 13.98 -14.50
C ASP A 108 -2.72 13.38 -15.82
N ASN A 109 -2.34 12.14 -16.11
CA ASN A 109 -2.86 11.36 -17.23
C ASN A 109 -4.13 10.55 -16.88
N GLU A 110 -4.68 10.71 -15.69
CA GLU A 110 -5.86 10.01 -15.19
C GLU A 110 -5.79 8.48 -15.40
N LEU A 111 -4.59 7.88 -15.24
CA LEU A 111 -4.38 6.46 -15.53
C LEU A 111 -5.16 5.54 -14.57
N PHE A 112 -5.31 5.96 -13.32
CA PHE A 112 -6.08 5.25 -12.27
C PHE A 112 -6.97 6.24 -11.53
N PRO A 113 -8.01 6.81 -12.19
CA PRO A 113 -8.79 7.93 -11.66
C PRO A 113 -9.48 7.61 -10.34
N ASP A 114 -9.90 6.36 -10.15
CA ASP A 114 -10.61 5.92 -8.94
C ASP A 114 -9.68 5.66 -7.74
N VAL A 115 -8.37 5.60 -7.95
CA VAL A 115 -7.38 5.30 -6.89
C VAL A 115 -6.50 6.51 -6.58
N CYS A 116 -5.82 7.07 -7.57
CA CYS A 116 -4.88 8.18 -7.41
C CYS A 116 -5.10 9.33 -8.42
N GLY A 117 -6.29 9.41 -9.05
CA GLY A 117 -6.64 10.54 -9.90
C GLY A 117 -6.82 11.84 -9.09
N PRO A 118 -7.04 12.99 -9.78
CA PRO A 118 -7.10 14.31 -9.14
C PRO A 118 -8.09 14.40 -7.98
N LYS A 119 -9.25 13.73 -8.09
CA LYS A 119 -10.28 13.71 -7.04
C LYS A 119 -9.94 12.80 -5.85
N LYS A 120 -9.01 11.87 -6.02
CA LYS A 120 -8.58 10.93 -4.97
C LYS A 120 -7.21 11.26 -4.39
N TRP A 121 -6.50 12.18 -5.02
CA TRP A 121 -5.19 12.64 -4.58
C TRP A 121 -5.24 13.26 -3.20
N ARG A 122 -4.35 12.83 -2.30
CA ARG A 122 -4.37 13.24 -0.90
C ARG A 122 -3.36 14.32 -0.58
N SER A 123 -2.32 14.47 -1.40
CA SER A 123 -1.15 15.31 -1.12
C SER A 123 -0.51 14.93 0.22
N GLU A 124 -0.50 13.63 0.53
CA GLU A 124 0.02 13.06 1.76
C GLU A 124 1.11 12.04 1.41
N MET A 125 2.36 12.37 1.74
CA MET A 125 3.48 11.44 1.58
C MET A 125 3.39 10.37 2.67
N TYR A 126 3.45 9.11 2.26
CA TYR A 126 3.33 7.95 3.14
C TYR A 126 4.66 7.20 3.19
N PRO A 127 5.23 6.98 4.38
CA PRO A 127 6.50 6.28 4.53
C PRO A 127 6.36 4.79 4.22
N VAL A 128 7.23 4.29 3.36
CA VAL A 128 7.36 2.88 3.01
C VAL A 128 8.58 2.31 3.73
N TYR A 129 8.43 1.13 4.29
CA TYR A 129 9.44 0.47 5.10
C TYR A 129 9.97 -0.79 4.41
N ARG A 130 11.27 -1.09 4.59
CA ARG A 130 11.90 -2.32 4.09
C ARG A 130 11.22 -3.57 4.65
N ASN A 131 10.99 -3.55 5.95
CA ASN A 131 10.13 -4.51 6.63
C ASN A 131 8.85 -3.79 7.08
N PRO A 132 7.71 -4.04 6.44
CA PRO A 132 6.46 -3.35 6.76
C PRO A 132 5.97 -3.62 8.20
N PHE A 133 6.43 -4.68 8.84
CA PHE A 133 6.12 -5.05 10.22
C PHE A 133 7.25 -4.71 11.22
N GLY A 134 8.32 -4.07 10.75
CA GLY A 134 9.47 -3.68 11.55
C GLY A 134 9.31 -2.34 12.26
N VAL A 135 10.44 -1.83 12.76
CA VAL A 135 10.52 -0.53 13.43
C VAL A 135 10.12 0.58 12.45
N ARG A 136 9.39 1.57 12.96
CA ARG A 136 8.96 2.75 12.20
C ARG A 136 9.86 3.94 12.50
N ASP A 137 11.09 3.82 12.03
CA ASP A 137 12.07 4.89 12.07
C ASP A 137 11.91 5.84 10.86
N HIS A 138 12.48 7.02 10.96
CA HIS A 138 12.50 8.00 9.87
C HIS A 138 13.81 8.80 9.93
N PRO A 139 14.39 9.20 8.77
CA PRO A 139 15.64 9.96 8.74
C PRO A 139 15.63 11.26 9.55
N SER A 140 14.47 11.89 9.71
CA SER A 140 14.33 13.13 10.50
C SER A 140 14.33 12.92 12.01
N THR A 141 14.11 11.70 12.49
CA THR A 141 13.93 11.40 13.92
C THR A 141 14.90 10.36 14.45
N SER A 142 15.61 9.66 13.59
CA SER A 142 16.54 8.60 13.96
C SER A 142 17.92 8.87 13.40
N HIS A 143 18.93 8.65 14.21
CA HIS A 143 20.35 8.75 13.84
C HIS A 143 20.97 7.38 13.55
N ASN A 144 20.17 6.33 13.44
CA ASN A 144 20.66 4.99 13.13
C ASN A 144 21.25 4.94 11.74
N ALA A 145 22.38 4.24 11.56
CA ALA A 145 23.04 4.07 10.28
C ALA A 145 22.20 3.21 9.29
N GLU A 146 21.44 2.26 9.83
CA GLU A 146 20.54 1.42 9.04
C GLU A 146 19.10 1.67 9.47
N LEU A 147 18.37 2.38 8.59
CA LEU A 147 16.96 2.64 8.80
C LEU A 147 16.12 1.55 8.13
N ASN A 148 15.00 1.21 8.78
CA ASN A 148 13.95 0.43 8.16
C ASN A 148 13.15 1.27 7.13
N PHE A 149 13.15 2.60 7.28
CA PHE A 149 12.59 3.53 6.31
C PHE A 149 13.26 3.35 4.93
N ALA A 150 12.44 3.23 3.89
CA ALA A 150 12.91 2.97 2.53
C ALA A 150 12.73 4.15 1.58
N PHE A 151 11.58 4.81 1.59
CA PHE A 151 11.22 6.00 0.82
C PHE A 151 9.80 6.47 1.21
N GLU A 152 9.36 7.56 0.62
CA GLU A 152 7.98 8.05 0.72
C GLU A 152 7.30 8.07 -0.64
N MET A 153 5.97 7.93 -0.65
CA MET A 153 5.15 8.06 -1.85
C MET A 153 3.77 8.61 -1.53
N GLU A 154 3.06 9.11 -2.55
CA GLU A 154 1.67 9.55 -2.39
C GLU A 154 0.80 8.43 -1.83
N ARG A 155 0.12 8.71 -0.72
CA ARG A 155 -0.65 7.71 0.03
C ARG A 155 -1.78 7.09 -0.77
N SER A 156 -2.45 7.84 -1.63
CA SER A 156 -3.53 7.30 -2.46
C SER A 156 -3.01 6.26 -3.45
N ALA A 157 -1.78 6.41 -3.95
CA ALA A 157 -1.16 5.48 -4.87
C ALA A 157 -0.62 4.20 -4.20
N CYS A 158 -0.45 4.15 -2.87
CA CYS A 158 0.06 2.97 -2.16
C CYS A 158 -0.71 1.69 -2.52
N ALA A 159 -2.03 1.79 -2.72
CA ALA A 159 -2.87 0.66 -3.09
C ALA A 159 -2.49 0.02 -4.44
N LEU A 160 -2.01 0.82 -5.41
CA LEU A 160 -1.57 0.31 -6.71
C LEU A 160 -0.31 -0.54 -6.61
N PHE A 161 0.56 -0.21 -5.66
CA PHE A 161 1.83 -0.90 -5.43
C PHE A 161 1.72 -2.01 -4.37
N GLY A 162 0.52 -2.24 -3.82
CA GLY A 162 0.29 -3.22 -2.77
C GLY A 162 1.11 -2.95 -1.50
N ILE A 163 1.40 -1.67 -1.24
CA ILE A 163 2.12 -1.23 -0.05
C ILE A 163 1.20 -1.34 1.17
N VAL A 164 1.73 -1.93 2.25
CA VAL A 164 1.01 -2.03 3.53
C VAL A 164 0.80 -0.63 4.10
N THR A 165 -0.45 -0.23 4.24
CA THR A 165 -0.82 1.04 4.88
C THR A 165 -1.54 0.78 6.20
N TYR A 166 -1.28 1.63 7.18
CA TYR A 166 -1.86 1.51 8.51
C TYR A 166 -2.84 2.64 8.78
N GLY A 167 -3.89 2.31 9.49
CA GLY A 167 -4.84 3.25 10.04
C GLY A 167 -5.02 3.03 11.53
N VAL A 168 -5.18 4.10 12.29
CA VAL A 168 -5.51 4.02 13.70
C VAL A 168 -7.00 4.32 13.85
N HIS A 169 -7.73 3.39 14.49
CA HIS A 169 -9.10 3.59 14.90
C HIS A 169 -9.13 3.71 16.41
N MET A 170 -9.65 4.83 16.89
CA MET A 170 -9.81 5.09 18.32
C MET A 170 -11.30 5.17 18.65
N SER A 171 -11.73 4.33 19.60
CA SER A 171 -13.08 4.37 20.13
C SER A 171 -13.05 5.05 21.51
N MET A 172 -13.77 6.15 21.65
CA MET A 172 -13.98 6.79 22.94
C MET A 172 -15.31 6.34 23.54
N TYR A 173 -15.30 6.01 24.80
CA TYR A 173 -16.51 5.63 25.52
C TYR A 173 -16.59 6.31 26.87
N GLN A 174 -17.79 6.39 27.39
CA GLN A 174 -18.08 6.87 28.73
C GLN A 174 -19.00 5.86 29.42
N GLU A 175 -18.66 5.49 30.64
CA GLU A 175 -19.55 4.72 31.50
C GLU A 175 -20.44 5.68 32.27
N ARG A 176 -21.74 5.42 32.30
CA ARG A 176 -22.73 6.15 33.09
C ARG A 176 -23.60 5.17 33.86
N GLU A 177 -23.93 5.52 35.05
CA GLU A 177 -24.97 4.83 35.82
C GLU A 177 -26.32 5.42 35.45
N VAL A 178 -27.23 4.59 34.93
CA VAL A 178 -28.60 4.97 34.56
C VAL A 178 -29.52 3.92 35.14
N ASP A 179 -30.46 4.36 35.98
CA ASP A 179 -31.44 3.50 36.67
C ASP A 179 -30.78 2.35 37.48
N GLY A 180 -29.63 2.64 38.14
CA GLY A 180 -28.90 1.66 38.96
C GLY A 180 -28.08 0.64 38.13
N ALA A 181 -28.03 0.79 36.81
CA ALA A 181 -27.25 -0.07 35.93
C ALA A 181 -26.13 0.71 35.20
N ARG A 182 -24.94 0.14 35.13
CA ARG A 182 -23.85 0.70 34.31
C ARG A 182 -24.19 0.56 32.84
N ARG A 183 -24.16 1.67 32.11
CA ARG A 183 -24.33 1.72 30.65
C ARG A 183 -23.13 2.32 29.99
N LEU A 184 -22.72 1.73 28.85
CA LEU A 184 -21.62 2.18 28.02
C LEU A 184 -22.14 3.06 26.88
N TYR A 185 -21.65 4.28 26.81
CA TYR A 185 -21.96 5.23 25.74
C TYR A 185 -20.73 5.39 24.84
N LEU A 186 -20.88 5.05 23.57
CA LEU A 186 -19.82 5.19 22.55
C LEU A 186 -19.96 6.52 21.83
N TRP A 187 -18.86 7.24 21.72
CA TRP A 187 -18.78 8.41 20.86
C TRP A 187 -18.47 7.96 19.44
N VAL A 188 -19.43 8.13 18.53
CA VAL A 188 -19.30 7.78 17.12
C VAL A 188 -19.02 9.05 16.32
N PRO A 189 -17.78 9.28 15.87
CA PRO A 189 -17.47 10.46 15.06
C PRO A 189 -18.12 10.33 13.68
N THR A 190 -18.73 11.40 13.22
CA THR A 190 -19.22 11.49 11.84
C THR A 190 -18.07 11.87 10.93
N ARG A 191 -17.88 11.13 9.84
CA ARG A 191 -16.87 11.44 8.82
C ARG A 191 -17.11 12.83 8.24
N ALA A 192 -16.05 13.64 8.10
CA ALA A 192 -16.15 14.95 7.48
C ALA A 192 -16.70 14.83 6.05
N ARG A 193 -17.66 15.70 5.71
CA ARG A 193 -18.31 15.71 4.38
C ARG A 193 -17.32 16.01 3.23
N THR A 194 -16.18 16.61 3.56
CA THR A 194 -15.09 16.94 2.61
C THR A 194 -14.21 15.74 2.25
N LYS A 195 -14.31 14.62 3.00
CA LYS A 195 -13.55 13.41 2.66
C LYS A 195 -14.32 12.61 1.63
N SER A 196 -13.69 12.35 0.47
CA SER A 196 -14.23 11.44 -0.55
C SER A 196 -14.45 10.04 0.04
N THR A 197 -15.53 9.44 -0.35
CA THR A 197 -15.84 8.02 -0.08
C THR A 197 -14.93 7.12 -0.91
#